data_2e313b1d799485cd7929c82f9f314319
#
_entry.id   2e313b1d799485cd7929c82f9f314319
#
_cell.length_a   1.000
_cell.length_b   1.000
_cell.length_c   1.000
_cell.angle_alpha   90.00
_cell.angle_beta   90.00
_cell.angle_gamma   90.00
#
_symmetry.space_group_name_H-M   'P 1'
#
loop_
_entity.id
_entity.type
_entity.pdbx_description
1 polymer ?
#
loop_
_entity_poly.entity_id
_entity_poly.type
_entity_poly.pdbx_seq_one_letter_code
_entity_poly.pdbx_strand_id
1 'polypeptide(L)'
;MAIFEFIHIDEFSSTPKYRQLAHSIIEAIQKNKLKKGDVLPSINEVSFHYYISRITVEKGYNYLKSIGIVDSVRGKGFFINVDSIPVTYRIFLLFNKLSEHKKIIYDAFVKELGENAAVDFYVYNNDFNLFKRIIERREKDYSHIVIIPHFLEDDIAAYKLINTLPKEKLIIVDKKIPGITGQIAMVYENFEKDIYASLLEAKESLAKYNRINLIFPSHNYYSIDIVHGFKSFCQDFAFDYAVLDSPTNVNLLHGDLFITVMEDDLIILLDQILAKKLRIGVDLGLISYNETPIKRLIGNGISTISTDFEQLGISAAKLVMSGEKVQIENPFYFTHRPSI
;
A
#
# COMPACT_ATOMS: atom_id res chain seq x y z
N MET A 1 5.49 14.91 -37.24
CA MET A 1 5.88 13.82 -36.32
C MET A 1 4.70 13.59 -35.41
N ALA A 2 4.19 12.38 -35.35
CA ALA A 2 2.93 12.17 -34.64
C ALA A 2 3.17 12.14 -33.13
N ILE A 3 2.61 13.11 -32.41
CA ILE A 3 2.67 13.21 -30.92
C ILE A 3 2.20 11.91 -30.25
N PHE A 4 1.39 11.12 -30.94
CA PHE A 4 0.95 9.80 -30.51
C PHE A 4 2.09 8.83 -30.18
N GLU A 5 3.27 8.96 -30.80
CA GLU A 5 4.42 8.10 -30.48
C GLU A 5 4.96 8.31 -29.05
N PHE A 6 4.63 9.44 -28.42
CA PHE A 6 5.11 9.77 -27.08
C PHE A 6 4.09 9.48 -25.97
N ILE A 7 2.85 9.17 -26.35
CA ILE A 7 1.80 8.84 -25.38
C ILE A 7 1.76 7.33 -25.18
N HIS A 8 1.89 6.89 -23.95
CA HIS A 8 1.84 5.48 -23.57
C HIS A 8 0.76 5.27 -22.51
N ILE A 9 -0.16 4.36 -22.80
CA ILE A 9 -1.21 3.93 -21.87
C ILE A 9 -1.01 2.44 -21.60
N ASP A 10 -0.63 2.12 -20.38
CA ASP A 10 -0.40 0.76 -19.91
C ASP A 10 -1.66 0.24 -19.22
N GLU A 11 -2.23 -0.85 -19.74
CA GLU A 11 -3.43 -1.48 -19.20
C GLU A 11 -3.19 -2.22 -17.87
N PHE A 12 -1.94 -2.62 -17.59
CA PHE A 12 -1.57 -3.27 -16.34
C PHE A 12 -1.30 -2.28 -15.20
N SER A 13 -1.14 -0.99 -15.53
CA SER A 13 -0.93 0.04 -14.53
C SER A 13 -2.22 0.40 -13.80
N SER A 14 -2.15 0.45 -12.47
CA SER A 14 -3.23 0.97 -11.62
C SER A 14 -3.28 2.51 -11.58
N THR A 15 -2.30 3.17 -12.21
CA THR A 15 -2.33 4.63 -12.40
C THR A 15 -3.51 5.00 -13.30
N PRO A 16 -4.40 5.93 -12.89
CA PRO A 16 -5.52 6.35 -13.71
C PRO A 16 -5.10 6.80 -15.12
N LYS A 17 -5.80 6.36 -16.16
CA LYS A 17 -5.42 6.61 -17.57
C LYS A 17 -5.21 8.10 -17.90
N TYR A 18 -5.95 9.00 -17.25
CA TYR A 18 -5.73 10.44 -17.43
C TYR A 18 -4.37 10.92 -16.88
N ARG A 19 -3.88 10.31 -15.80
CA ARG A 19 -2.54 10.58 -15.26
C ARG A 19 -1.46 9.97 -16.13
N GLN A 20 -1.67 8.77 -16.66
CA GLN A 20 -0.72 8.15 -17.61
C GLN A 20 -0.54 9.03 -18.85
N LEU A 21 -1.64 9.55 -19.40
CA LEU A 21 -1.62 10.52 -20.49
C LEU A 21 -0.82 11.77 -20.14
N ALA A 22 -1.08 12.35 -18.97
CA ALA A 22 -0.38 13.54 -18.50
C ALA A 22 1.12 13.27 -18.30
N HIS A 23 1.48 12.16 -17.67
CA HIS A 23 2.87 11.77 -17.44
C HIS A 23 3.63 11.55 -18.76
N SER A 24 2.98 10.93 -19.77
CA SER A 24 3.60 10.73 -21.10
C SER A 24 3.93 12.05 -21.78
N ILE A 25 3.05 13.05 -21.67
CA ILE A 25 3.28 14.39 -22.23
C ILE A 25 4.41 15.11 -21.47
N ILE A 26 4.40 15.05 -20.14
CA ILE A 26 5.47 15.59 -19.29
C ILE A 26 6.82 14.98 -19.67
N GLU A 27 6.87 13.66 -19.81
CA GLU A 27 8.08 12.93 -20.21
C GLU A 27 8.59 13.36 -21.59
N ALA A 28 7.69 13.55 -22.56
CA ALA A 28 8.06 14.00 -23.90
C ALA A 28 8.68 15.41 -23.88
N ILE A 29 8.17 16.30 -23.01
CA ILE A 29 8.76 17.64 -22.81
C ILE A 29 10.15 17.53 -22.18
N GLN A 30 10.33 16.71 -21.15
CA GLN A 30 11.61 16.49 -20.46
C GLN A 30 12.69 15.92 -21.38
N LYS A 31 12.29 15.02 -22.29
CA LYS A 31 13.17 14.45 -23.32
C LYS A 31 13.37 15.38 -24.52
N ASN A 32 12.92 16.63 -24.45
CA ASN A 32 12.95 17.62 -25.54
C ASN A 32 12.28 17.13 -26.83
N LYS A 33 11.31 16.21 -26.72
CA LYS A 33 10.50 15.71 -27.84
C LYS A 33 9.32 16.62 -28.14
N LEU A 34 8.77 17.27 -27.11
CA LEU A 34 7.78 18.33 -27.19
C LEU A 34 8.36 19.63 -26.64
N LYS A 35 8.01 20.75 -27.26
CA LYS A 35 8.52 22.08 -26.92
C LYS A 35 7.35 23.04 -26.73
N LYS A 36 7.63 24.16 -26.09
CA LYS A 36 6.66 25.26 -25.98
C LYS A 36 6.12 25.67 -27.34
N GLY A 37 4.79 25.77 -27.42
CA GLY A 37 4.06 26.09 -28.64
C GLY A 37 3.62 24.88 -29.47
N ASP A 38 4.13 23.66 -29.19
CA ASP A 38 3.66 22.46 -29.89
C ASP A 38 2.19 22.20 -29.56
N VAL A 39 1.39 21.94 -30.60
CA VAL A 39 -0.05 21.68 -30.44
C VAL A 39 -0.29 20.21 -30.16
N LEU A 40 -1.01 19.93 -29.09
CA LEU A 40 -1.41 18.58 -28.73
C LEU A 40 -2.56 18.09 -29.62
N PRO A 41 -2.70 16.76 -29.85
CA PRO A 41 -3.85 16.20 -30.53
C PRO A 41 -5.15 16.60 -29.83
N SER A 42 -6.23 16.70 -30.59
CA SER A 42 -7.55 16.97 -30.00
C SER A 42 -8.02 15.85 -29.08
N ILE A 43 -8.93 16.16 -28.17
CA ILE A 43 -9.55 15.18 -27.28
C ILE A 43 -10.12 13.99 -28.06
N ASN A 44 -10.73 14.25 -29.22
CA ASN A 44 -11.30 13.21 -30.07
C ASN A 44 -10.24 12.29 -30.67
N GLU A 45 -9.15 12.84 -31.17
CA GLU A 45 -8.06 12.07 -31.78
C GLU A 45 -7.39 11.16 -30.74
N VAL A 46 -7.09 11.68 -29.53
CA VAL A 46 -6.50 10.87 -28.44
C VAL A 46 -7.47 9.79 -27.97
N SER A 47 -8.75 10.14 -27.79
CA SER A 47 -9.80 9.20 -27.40
C SER A 47 -9.92 8.05 -28.39
N PHE A 48 -9.90 8.34 -29.67
CA PHE A 48 -9.99 7.35 -30.74
C PHE A 48 -8.73 6.48 -30.84
N HIS A 49 -7.56 7.09 -30.78
CA HIS A 49 -6.28 6.36 -30.96
C HIS A 49 -5.97 5.38 -29.83
N TYR A 50 -6.27 5.76 -28.56
CA TYR A 50 -5.97 4.92 -27.38
C TYR A 50 -7.18 4.20 -26.79
N TYR A 51 -8.34 4.25 -27.44
CA TYR A 51 -9.59 3.63 -26.97
C TYR A 51 -9.95 4.02 -25.53
N ILE A 52 -9.74 5.28 -25.15
CA ILE A 52 -10.09 5.83 -23.85
C ILE A 52 -11.21 6.87 -24.00
N SER A 53 -12.00 7.06 -22.93
CA SER A 53 -13.13 7.99 -23.00
C SER A 53 -12.68 9.44 -23.21
N ARG A 54 -13.48 10.25 -23.90
CA ARG A 54 -13.23 11.69 -24.06
C ARG A 54 -13.08 12.40 -22.72
N ILE A 55 -13.87 12.01 -21.72
CA ILE A 55 -13.81 12.56 -20.36
C ILE A 55 -12.44 12.26 -19.73
N THR A 56 -11.87 11.08 -19.96
CA THR A 56 -10.54 10.71 -19.48
C THR A 56 -9.45 11.59 -20.10
N VAL A 57 -9.53 11.85 -21.42
CA VAL A 57 -8.57 12.72 -22.11
C VAL A 57 -8.70 14.16 -21.62
N GLU A 58 -9.93 14.67 -21.54
CA GLU A 58 -10.23 16.01 -21.03
C GLU A 58 -9.69 16.22 -19.62
N LYS A 59 -9.90 15.24 -18.73
CA LYS A 59 -9.36 15.24 -17.37
C LYS A 59 -7.83 15.31 -17.38
N GLY A 60 -7.15 14.58 -18.27
CA GLY A 60 -5.69 14.62 -18.42
C GLY A 60 -5.19 16.00 -18.89
N TYR A 61 -5.83 16.59 -19.90
CA TYR A 61 -5.47 17.91 -20.39
C TYR A 61 -5.78 19.02 -19.38
N ASN A 62 -6.91 18.94 -18.68
CA ASN A 62 -7.24 19.90 -17.62
C ASN A 62 -6.28 19.79 -16.43
N TYR A 63 -5.83 18.58 -16.09
CA TYR A 63 -4.76 18.41 -15.10
C TYR A 63 -3.46 19.09 -15.54
N LEU A 64 -2.99 18.87 -16.77
CA LEU A 64 -1.81 19.55 -17.31
C LEU A 64 -1.98 21.08 -17.35
N LYS A 65 -3.19 21.55 -17.63
CA LYS A 65 -3.53 22.98 -17.60
C LYS A 65 -3.50 23.55 -16.19
N SER A 66 -4.04 22.82 -15.20
CA SER A 66 -4.05 23.26 -13.80
C SER A 66 -2.65 23.44 -13.21
N ILE A 67 -1.66 22.67 -13.68
CA ILE A 67 -0.24 22.78 -13.30
C ILE A 67 0.59 23.64 -14.27
N GLY A 68 -0.06 24.35 -15.20
CA GLY A 68 0.58 25.34 -16.08
C GLY A 68 1.41 24.78 -17.24
N ILE A 69 1.44 23.46 -17.43
CA ILE A 69 2.23 22.78 -18.49
C ILE A 69 1.60 22.96 -19.86
N VAL A 70 0.27 22.94 -19.91
CA VAL A 70 -0.51 23.07 -21.14
C VAL A 70 -1.44 24.27 -21.00
N ASP A 71 -1.70 24.96 -22.10
CA ASP A 71 -2.77 25.95 -22.19
C ASP A 71 -3.67 25.66 -23.38
N SER A 72 -4.81 26.35 -23.48
CA SER A 72 -5.76 26.15 -24.55
C SER A 72 -6.28 27.47 -25.10
N VAL A 73 -6.39 27.57 -26.41
CA VAL A 73 -7.00 28.71 -27.12
C VAL A 73 -8.16 28.19 -27.95
N ARG A 74 -9.29 28.89 -27.88
CA ARG A 74 -10.49 28.54 -28.64
C ARG A 74 -10.18 28.56 -30.14
N GLY A 75 -10.41 27.44 -30.81
CA GLY A 75 -10.13 27.27 -32.25
C GLY A 75 -8.71 26.80 -32.59
N LYS A 76 -7.76 26.85 -31.63
CA LYS A 76 -6.39 26.32 -31.82
C LYS A 76 -6.09 25.04 -31.05
N GLY A 77 -6.96 24.66 -30.10
CA GLY A 77 -6.77 23.46 -29.29
C GLY A 77 -5.86 23.67 -28.08
N PHE A 78 -5.28 22.57 -27.58
CA PHE A 78 -4.33 22.55 -26.47
C PHE A 78 -2.89 22.62 -26.99
N PHE A 79 -2.03 23.31 -26.27
CA PHE A 79 -0.61 23.46 -26.65
C PHE A 79 0.30 23.51 -25.42
N ILE A 80 1.56 23.15 -25.61
CA ILE A 80 2.58 23.18 -24.55
C ILE A 80 2.91 24.64 -24.20
N ASN A 81 2.87 24.98 -22.91
CA ASN A 81 3.09 26.35 -22.43
C ASN A 81 4.43 26.56 -21.69
N VAL A 82 5.23 25.51 -21.53
CA VAL A 82 6.51 25.53 -20.79
C VAL A 82 7.66 25.10 -21.68
N ASP A 83 8.84 25.68 -21.44
CA ASP A 83 10.06 25.32 -22.17
C ASP A 83 10.74 24.08 -21.62
N SER A 84 10.61 23.83 -20.33
CA SER A 84 11.14 22.64 -19.65
C SER A 84 10.36 22.36 -18.36
N ILE A 85 10.39 21.11 -17.94
CA ILE A 85 9.79 20.68 -16.68
C ILE A 85 10.88 19.97 -15.87
N PRO A 86 11.25 20.48 -14.71
CA PRO A 86 12.13 19.73 -13.82
C PRO A 86 11.35 18.58 -13.20
N VAL A 87 11.54 17.34 -13.67
CA VAL A 87 11.12 16.14 -12.94
C VAL A 87 12.34 15.58 -12.25
N THR A 88 12.29 15.60 -10.95
CA THR A 88 13.37 15.09 -10.12
C THR A 88 13.25 13.58 -9.95
N TYR A 89 12.01 13.03 -9.89
CA TYR A 89 11.79 11.61 -9.56
C TYR A 89 10.81 10.95 -10.51
N ARG A 90 11.20 9.78 -11.04
CA ARG A 90 10.32 8.86 -11.77
C ARG A 90 10.26 7.56 -11.00
N ILE A 91 9.11 7.22 -10.48
CA ILE A 91 8.93 6.17 -9.50
C ILE A 91 8.11 5.03 -10.07
N PHE A 92 8.67 3.82 -10.00
CA PHE A 92 7.97 2.57 -10.26
C PHE A 92 7.48 2.02 -8.92
N LEU A 93 6.18 2.18 -8.65
CA LEU A 93 5.56 1.82 -7.38
C LEU A 93 4.75 0.53 -7.51
N LEU A 94 5.10 -0.50 -6.73
CA LEU A 94 4.43 -1.80 -6.75
C LEU A 94 3.84 -2.12 -5.39
N PHE A 95 2.50 -2.28 -5.35
CA PHE A 95 1.78 -2.77 -4.18
C PHE A 95 1.27 -4.19 -4.42
N ASN A 96 1.23 -4.95 -3.34
CA ASN A 96 0.76 -6.33 -3.38
C ASN A 96 -0.76 -6.42 -3.59
N LYS A 97 -1.54 -5.49 -3.08
CA LYS A 97 -3.00 -5.43 -3.24
C LYS A 97 -3.53 -4.01 -3.04
N LEU A 98 -4.81 -3.80 -3.38
CA LEU A 98 -5.57 -2.62 -2.98
C LEU A 98 -6.33 -2.92 -1.68
N SER A 99 -6.29 -1.98 -0.72
CA SER A 99 -7.09 -1.97 0.50
C SER A 99 -7.13 -0.56 1.06
N GLU A 100 -7.99 -0.30 2.05
CA GLU A 100 -8.09 1.04 2.65
C GLU A 100 -6.74 1.53 3.22
N HIS A 101 -6.05 0.69 3.96
CA HIS A 101 -4.75 1.06 4.51
C HIS A 101 -3.66 1.23 3.44
N LYS A 102 -3.67 0.45 2.35
CA LYS A 102 -2.74 0.66 1.22
C LYS A 102 -3.01 1.98 0.49
N LYS A 103 -4.27 2.42 0.48
CA LYS A 103 -4.63 3.76 -0.02
C LYS A 103 -4.04 4.87 0.84
N ILE A 104 -4.04 4.72 2.18
CA ILE A 104 -3.42 5.69 3.09
C ILE A 104 -1.92 5.82 2.79
N ILE A 105 -1.21 4.70 2.63
CA ILE A 105 0.22 4.70 2.26
C ILE A 105 0.44 5.45 0.93
N TYR A 106 -0.36 5.13 -0.09
CA TYR A 106 -0.25 5.75 -1.42
C TYR A 106 -0.49 7.26 -1.37
N ASP A 107 -1.58 7.68 -0.71
CA ASP A 107 -1.95 9.10 -0.63
C ASP A 107 -0.89 9.91 0.13
N ALA A 108 -0.36 9.38 1.24
CA ALA A 108 0.70 10.00 2.02
C ALA A 108 2.03 10.07 1.23
N PHE A 109 2.39 9.00 0.53
CA PHE A 109 3.57 8.91 -0.31
C PHE A 109 3.55 9.95 -1.45
N VAL A 110 2.44 10.00 -2.20
CA VAL A 110 2.30 10.94 -3.33
C VAL A 110 2.23 12.39 -2.86
N LYS A 111 1.54 12.65 -1.73
CA LYS A 111 1.43 13.98 -1.13
C LYS A 111 2.80 14.51 -0.69
N GLU A 112 3.62 13.67 -0.04
CA GLU A 112 4.95 14.06 0.44
C GLU A 112 5.94 14.31 -0.71
N LEU A 113 5.86 13.53 -1.80
CA LEU A 113 6.67 13.74 -3.01
C LEU A 113 6.35 15.03 -3.76
N GLY A 114 5.10 15.49 -3.67
CA GLY A 114 4.64 16.70 -4.37
C GLY A 114 4.60 16.56 -5.89
N GLU A 115 4.60 17.71 -6.59
CA GLU A 115 4.40 17.79 -8.05
C GLU A 115 5.64 17.40 -8.87
N ASN A 116 6.82 17.31 -8.24
CA ASN A 116 8.09 17.00 -8.93
C ASN A 116 8.31 15.49 -9.15
N ALA A 117 7.33 14.65 -8.85
CA ALA A 117 7.41 13.21 -9.00
C ALA A 117 6.35 12.68 -9.96
N ALA A 118 6.77 11.82 -10.88
CA ALA A 118 5.89 10.99 -11.70
C ALA A 118 5.86 9.57 -11.12
N VAL A 119 4.68 9.12 -10.69
CA VAL A 119 4.48 7.79 -10.09
C VAL A 119 3.69 6.90 -11.03
N ASP A 120 4.33 5.87 -11.56
CA ASP A 120 3.66 4.77 -12.27
C ASP A 120 3.34 3.68 -11.23
N PHE A 121 2.06 3.48 -10.95
CA PHE A 121 1.56 2.61 -9.89
C PHE A 121 1.00 1.29 -10.45
N TYR A 122 1.47 0.17 -9.89
CA TYR A 122 1.08 -1.18 -10.27
C TYR A 122 0.64 -1.99 -9.05
N VAL A 123 -0.33 -2.89 -9.27
CA VAL A 123 -0.81 -3.84 -8.26
C VAL A 123 -0.65 -5.25 -8.80
N TYR A 124 0.02 -6.12 -8.06
CA TYR A 124 0.30 -7.49 -8.50
C TYR A 124 -0.49 -8.58 -7.76
N ASN A 125 -1.47 -8.19 -6.92
CA ASN A 125 -2.46 -9.07 -6.26
C ASN A 125 -1.85 -10.28 -5.51
N ASN A 126 -0.71 -10.09 -4.83
CA ASN A 126 0.09 -11.13 -4.17
C ASN A 126 0.55 -12.27 -5.11
N ASP A 127 0.42 -12.12 -6.43
CA ASP A 127 0.75 -13.09 -7.47
C ASP A 127 2.18 -12.86 -7.99
N PHE A 128 3.05 -13.83 -7.78
CA PHE A 128 4.44 -13.75 -8.24
C PHE A 128 4.56 -13.68 -9.77
N ASN A 129 3.73 -14.40 -10.52
CA ASN A 129 3.82 -14.42 -11.98
C ASN A 129 3.41 -13.06 -12.59
N LEU A 130 2.39 -12.41 -11.99
CA LEU A 130 2.02 -11.06 -12.38
C LEU A 130 3.11 -10.06 -12.00
N PHE A 131 3.66 -10.15 -10.78
CA PHE A 131 4.79 -9.33 -10.32
C PHE A 131 5.99 -9.43 -11.29
N LYS A 132 6.38 -10.66 -11.65
CA LYS A 132 7.49 -10.93 -12.58
C LYS A 132 7.23 -10.26 -13.93
N ARG A 133 6.04 -10.47 -14.52
CA ARG A 133 5.67 -9.84 -15.81
C ARG A 133 5.72 -8.30 -15.75
N ILE A 134 5.26 -7.69 -14.66
CA ILE A 134 5.30 -6.23 -14.49
C ILE A 134 6.75 -5.75 -14.41
N ILE A 135 7.61 -6.44 -13.66
CA ILE A 135 9.04 -6.11 -13.55
C ILE A 135 9.76 -6.26 -14.88
N GLU A 136 9.53 -7.35 -15.64
CA GLU A 136 10.18 -7.65 -16.92
C GLU A 136 9.74 -6.69 -18.04
N ARG A 137 8.49 -6.21 -18.01
CA ARG A 137 7.95 -5.24 -18.97
C ARG A 137 8.34 -3.80 -18.69
N ARG A 138 9.16 -3.58 -17.69
CA ARG A 138 9.63 -2.25 -17.32
C ARG A 138 10.49 -1.65 -18.45
N GLU A 139 9.89 -0.83 -19.29
CA GLU A 139 10.57 -0.19 -20.43
C GLU A 139 11.17 1.18 -20.07
N LYS A 140 10.66 1.82 -19.02
CA LYS A 140 11.04 3.19 -18.65
C LYS A 140 12.26 3.21 -17.73
N ASP A 141 13.09 4.22 -17.88
CA ASP A 141 14.17 4.48 -16.93
C ASP A 141 13.62 5.18 -15.68
N TYR A 142 13.37 4.40 -14.64
CA TYR A 142 12.91 4.90 -13.35
C TYR A 142 14.09 5.31 -12.48
N SER A 143 13.92 6.42 -11.74
CA SER A 143 14.88 6.84 -10.72
C SER A 143 14.81 5.95 -9.48
N HIS A 144 13.59 5.50 -9.13
CA HIS A 144 13.34 4.65 -7.96
C HIS A 144 12.34 3.54 -8.27
N ILE A 145 12.51 2.42 -7.57
CA ILE A 145 11.63 1.26 -7.59
C ILE A 145 11.20 1.01 -6.14
N VAL A 146 9.92 1.22 -5.85
CA VAL A 146 9.35 1.10 -4.49
C VAL A 146 8.43 -0.09 -4.46
N ILE A 147 8.67 -1.05 -3.55
CA ILE A 147 7.96 -2.34 -3.53
C ILE A 147 7.46 -2.65 -2.11
N ILE A 148 6.19 -3.05 -2.01
CA ILE A 148 5.62 -3.73 -0.83
C ILE A 148 5.60 -5.23 -1.14
N PRO A 149 6.51 -6.07 -0.55
CA PRO A 149 6.81 -7.43 -1.02
C PRO A 149 6.02 -8.52 -0.29
N HIS A 150 4.70 -8.60 -0.46
CA HIS A 150 3.89 -9.69 0.06
C HIS A 150 3.42 -10.61 -1.07
N PHE A 151 3.64 -11.91 -0.92
CA PHE A 151 3.26 -12.95 -1.87
C PHE A 151 2.49 -14.06 -1.15
N LEU A 152 1.52 -14.69 -1.81
CA LEU A 152 0.81 -15.86 -1.29
C LEU A 152 1.63 -17.13 -1.48
N GLU A 153 2.29 -17.25 -2.63
CA GLU A 153 3.12 -18.36 -3.04
C GLU A 153 4.41 -17.85 -3.69
N ASP A 154 5.42 -18.69 -3.79
CA ASP A 154 6.70 -18.39 -4.48
C ASP A 154 7.45 -17.18 -3.93
N ASP A 155 7.30 -16.86 -2.65
CA ASP A 155 7.96 -15.72 -2.01
C ASP A 155 9.50 -15.78 -2.15
N ILE A 156 10.11 -16.97 -2.06
CA ILE A 156 11.54 -17.19 -2.25
C ILE A 156 11.96 -16.78 -3.67
N ALA A 157 11.18 -17.17 -4.70
CA ALA A 157 11.46 -16.80 -6.08
C ALA A 157 11.28 -15.30 -6.31
N ALA A 158 10.26 -14.69 -5.67
CA ALA A 158 10.02 -13.26 -5.69
C ALA A 158 11.18 -12.48 -5.05
N TYR A 159 11.66 -12.92 -3.89
CA TYR A 159 12.79 -12.28 -3.19
C TYR A 159 14.10 -12.39 -3.98
N LYS A 160 14.34 -13.53 -4.66
CA LYS A 160 15.47 -13.68 -5.59
C LYS A 160 15.36 -12.67 -6.74
N LEU A 161 14.19 -12.51 -7.34
CA LEU A 161 13.98 -11.53 -8.42
C LEU A 161 14.17 -10.10 -7.92
N ILE A 162 13.61 -9.72 -6.78
CA ILE A 162 13.83 -8.40 -6.17
C ILE A 162 15.32 -8.16 -5.90
N ASN A 163 16.04 -9.19 -5.49
CA ASN A 163 17.49 -9.10 -5.25
C ASN A 163 18.32 -8.87 -6.51
N THR A 164 17.79 -9.05 -7.70
CA THR A 164 18.46 -8.69 -8.98
C THR A 164 18.28 -7.23 -9.37
N LEU A 165 17.35 -6.50 -8.72
CA LEU A 165 17.08 -5.11 -9.04
C LEU A 165 18.22 -4.19 -8.59
N PRO A 166 18.45 -3.05 -9.30
CA PRO A 166 19.47 -2.08 -8.95
C PRO A 166 19.29 -1.54 -7.53
N LYS A 167 20.23 -1.80 -6.64
CA LYS A 167 20.10 -1.47 -5.20
C LYS A 167 20.06 0.03 -4.95
N GLU A 168 20.72 0.80 -5.79
CA GLU A 168 20.74 2.26 -5.72
C GLU A 168 19.34 2.88 -5.99
N LYS A 169 18.46 2.15 -6.69
CA LYS A 169 17.10 2.58 -7.02
C LYS A 169 16.03 1.92 -6.13
N LEU A 170 16.39 0.86 -5.40
CA LEU A 170 15.43 0.01 -4.70
C LEU A 170 15.08 0.56 -3.31
N ILE A 171 13.77 0.63 -3.04
CA ILE A 171 13.19 0.92 -1.73
C ILE A 171 12.18 -0.16 -1.40
N ILE A 172 12.36 -0.83 -0.27
CA ILE A 172 11.43 -1.83 0.24
C ILE A 172 10.57 -1.18 1.33
N VAL A 173 9.28 -1.43 1.28
CA VAL A 173 8.31 -0.85 2.21
C VAL A 173 7.48 -1.97 2.86
N ASP A 174 7.16 -1.84 4.15
CA ASP A 174 6.28 -2.70 4.93
C ASP A 174 7.01 -3.95 5.46
N LYS A 175 7.49 -4.86 4.63
CA LYS A 175 8.06 -6.15 5.05
C LYS A 175 9.54 -6.26 4.67
N LYS A 176 10.36 -6.71 5.62
CA LYS A 176 11.75 -7.09 5.33
C LYS A 176 11.81 -8.28 4.38
N ILE A 177 12.79 -8.26 3.48
CA ILE A 177 13.05 -9.37 2.56
C ILE A 177 14.24 -10.18 3.09
N PRO A 178 14.07 -11.46 3.45
CA PRO A 178 15.19 -12.33 3.80
C PRO A 178 16.21 -12.47 2.66
N GLY A 179 17.49 -12.45 3.00
CA GLY A 179 18.56 -12.71 2.03
C GLY A 179 18.82 -11.60 1.01
N ILE A 180 18.25 -10.42 1.19
CA ILE A 180 18.59 -9.28 0.33
C ILE A 180 20.04 -8.84 0.59
N THR A 181 20.81 -8.66 -0.48
CA THR A 181 22.22 -8.29 -0.42
C THR A 181 22.42 -6.83 -0.80
N GLY A 182 23.45 -6.19 -0.24
CA GLY A 182 23.79 -4.78 -0.48
C GLY A 182 23.01 -3.80 0.40
N GLN A 183 23.39 -2.53 0.30
CA GLN A 183 22.72 -1.46 1.04
C GLN A 183 21.49 -1.00 0.27
N ILE A 184 20.32 -1.13 0.87
CA ILE A 184 19.05 -0.66 0.33
C ILE A 184 18.34 0.27 1.32
N ALA A 185 17.52 1.16 0.77
CA ALA A 185 16.57 1.92 1.56
C ALA A 185 15.37 1.04 1.94
N MET A 186 14.91 1.14 3.19
CA MET A 186 13.78 0.36 3.66
C MET A 186 13.00 1.10 4.73
N VAL A 187 11.67 1.03 4.68
CA VAL A 187 10.78 1.35 5.81
C VAL A 187 10.00 0.09 6.13
N TYR A 188 10.13 -0.44 7.34
CA TYR A 188 9.63 -1.76 7.66
C TYR A 188 8.87 -1.83 8.98
N GLU A 189 7.99 -2.82 9.10
CA GLU A 189 7.35 -3.24 10.33
C GLU A 189 8.18 -4.36 10.98
N ASN A 190 8.27 -4.34 12.31
CA ASN A 190 8.89 -5.39 13.11
C ASN A 190 7.79 -6.26 13.74
N PHE A 191 7.11 -7.04 12.92
CA PHE A 191 5.88 -7.76 13.26
C PHE A 191 5.93 -8.51 14.61
N GLU A 192 7.04 -9.17 14.93
CA GLU A 192 7.21 -9.89 16.20
C GLU A 192 7.23 -8.93 17.38
N LYS A 193 8.08 -7.90 17.32
CA LYS A 193 8.20 -6.88 18.36
C LYS A 193 6.91 -6.07 18.51
N ASP A 194 6.29 -5.73 17.37
CA ASP A 194 5.15 -4.83 17.31
C ASP A 194 3.92 -5.43 17.99
N ILE A 195 3.58 -6.70 17.69
CA ILE A 195 2.47 -7.37 18.36
C ILE A 195 2.76 -7.63 19.84
N TYR A 196 3.99 -8.05 20.17
CA TYR A 196 4.39 -8.25 21.55
C TYR A 196 4.25 -6.98 22.38
N ALA A 197 4.80 -5.85 21.89
CA ALA A 197 4.74 -4.56 22.57
C ALA A 197 3.29 -4.05 22.73
N SER A 198 2.45 -4.22 21.70
CA SER A 198 1.04 -3.83 21.76
C SER A 198 0.24 -4.65 22.78
N LEU A 199 0.49 -5.95 22.86
CA LEU A 199 -0.15 -6.80 23.88
C LEU A 199 0.38 -6.51 25.28
N LEU A 200 1.65 -6.12 25.40
CA LEU A 200 2.23 -5.68 26.68
C LEU A 200 1.58 -4.38 27.17
N GLU A 201 1.32 -3.42 26.28
CA GLU A 201 0.57 -2.19 26.58
C GLU A 201 -0.87 -2.51 27.04
N ALA A 202 -1.51 -3.48 26.39
CA ALA A 202 -2.86 -3.92 26.71
C ALA A 202 -2.96 -4.82 27.95
N LYS A 203 -1.85 -5.30 28.54
CA LYS A 203 -1.78 -6.38 29.50
C LYS A 203 -2.78 -6.29 30.65
N GLU A 204 -2.95 -5.12 31.25
CA GLU A 204 -3.89 -4.93 32.34
C GLU A 204 -5.34 -5.18 31.91
N SER A 205 -5.72 -4.70 30.72
CA SER A 205 -7.05 -4.93 30.14
C SER A 205 -7.25 -6.40 29.74
N LEU A 206 -6.16 -7.09 29.38
CA LEU A 206 -6.20 -8.51 28.99
C LEU A 206 -6.35 -9.44 30.19
N ALA A 207 -5.96 -9.06 31.40
CA ALA A 207 -5.95 -9.89 32.60
C ALA A 207 -7.35 -10.44 33.02
N LYS A 208 -8.43 -9.81 32.54
CA LYS A 208 -9.81 -10.27 32.79
C LYS A 208 -10.25 -11.42 31.90
N TYR A 209 -9.51 -11.74 30.84
CA TYR A 209 -9.86 -12.81 29.91
C TYR A 209 -9.20 -14.13 30.28
N ASN A 210 -9.93 -15.22 30.08
CA ASN A 210 -9.48 -16.57 30.42
C ASN A 210 -8.50 -17.10 29.36
N ARG A 211 -8.74 -16.74 28.09
CA ARG A 211 -7.97 -17.24 26.96
C ARG A 211 -7.85 -16.19 25.85
N ILE A 212 -6.68 -16.11 25.22
CA ILE A 212 -6.42 -15.24 24.08
C ILE A 212 -6.31 -16.10 22.81
N ASN A 213 -7.19 -15.86 21.85
CA ASN A 213 -7.25 -16.59 20.59
C ASN A 213 -6.78 -15.69 19.45
N LEU A 214 -5.68 -16.03 18.78
CA LEU A 214 -5.23 -15.37 17.56
C LEU A 214 -5.79 -16.10 16.34
N ILE A 215 -6.60 -15.44 15.53
CA ILE A 215 -7.07 -15.97 14.24
C ILE A 215 -6.05 -15.58 13.19
N PHE A 216 -5.32 -16.60 12.70
CA PHE A 216 -4.24 -16.45 11.72
C PHE A 216 -4.35 -17.58 10.70
N PRO A 217 -5.05 -17.36 9.55
CA PRO A 217 -5.23 -18.36 8.51
C PRO A 217 -3.90 -18.90 7.98
N SER A 218 -3.82 -20.19 7.68
CA SER A 218 -2.63 -20.82 7.10
C SER A 218 -2.31 -20.29 5.70
N HIS A 219 -3.34 -19.96 4.91
CA HIS A 219 -3.21 -19.30 3.61
C HIS A 219 -3.42 -17.79 3.73
N ASN A 220 -2.36 -17.07 4.03
CA ASN A 220 -2.36 -15.62 4.06
C ASN A 220 -0.99 -15.05 3.62
N TYR A 221 -0.92 -13.74 3.43
CA TYR A 221 0.30 -13.02 3.03
C TYR A 221 0.98 -12.28 4.20
N TYR A 222 0.45 -12.38 5.43
CA TYR A 222 1.04 -11.77 6.61
C TYR A 222 2.30 -12.50 7.06
N SER A 223 3.15 -11.83 7.83
CA SER A 223 4.34 -12.46 8.39
C SER A 223 3.98 -13.41 9.51
N ILE A 224 4.56 -14.60 9.51
CA ILE A 224 4.47 -15.57 10.62
C ILE A 224 5.04 -15.00 11.94
N ASP A 225 5.87 -13.94 11.86
CA ASP A 225 6.44 -13.26 13.01
C ASP A 225 5.36 -12.68 13.94
N ILE A 226 4.17 -12.36 13.40
CA ILE A 226 2.99 -12.00 14.22
C ILE A 226 2.65 -13.13 15.20
N VAL A 227 2.67 -14.38 14.72
CA VAL A 227 2.40 -15.56 15.57
C VAL A 227 3.52 -15.76 16.58
N HIS A 228 4.77 -15.50 16.20
CA HIS A 228 5.91 -15.64 17.11
C HIS A 228 5.82 -14.64 18.27
N GLY A 229 5.62 -13.34 17.96
CA GLY A 229 5.48 -12.31 19.00
C GLY A 229 4.26 -12.51 19.90
N PHE A 230 3.13 -12.95 19.32
CA PHE A 230 1.94 -13.32 20.07
C PHE A 230 2.20 -14.46 21.08
N LYS A 231 2.83 -15.54 20.60
CA LYS A 231 3.16 -16.69 21.46
C LYS A 231 4.15 -16.32 22.56
N SER A 232 5.19 -15.56 22.23
CA SER A 232 6.17 -15.08 23.21
C SER A 232 5.50 -14.27 24.32
N PHE A 233 4.61 -13.33 23.97
CA PHE A 233 3.84 -12.57 24.96
C PHE A 233 3.00 -13.48 25.86
N CYS A 234 2.22 -14.40 25.29
CA CYS A 234 1.37 -15.28 26.07
C CYS A 234 2.17 -16.19 27.00
N GLN A 235 3.33 -16.67 26.57
CA GLN A 235 4.22 -17.51 27.39
C GLN A 235 4.85 -16.72 28.54
N ASP A 236 5.37 -15.51 28.25
CA ASP A 236 6.02 -14.67 29.26
C ASP A 236 5.07 -14.25 30.41
N PHE A 237 3.79 -14.07 30.08
CA PHE A 237 2.77 -13.62 31.04
C PHE A 237 1.77 -14.70 31.44
N ALA A 238 2.02 -15.99 31.09
CA ALA A 238 1.24 -17.15 31.45
C ALA A 238 -0.25 -17.05 31.06
N PHE A 239 -0.56 -16.43 29.94
CA PHE A 239 -1.91 -16.46 29.37
C PHE A 239 -2.19 -17.83 28.72
N ASP A 240 -3.38 -18.38 28.90
CA ASP A 240 -3.86 -19.47 28.04
C ASP A 240 -4.15 -18.89 26.64
N TYR A 241 -3.72 -19.62 25.58
CA TYR A 241 -3.85 -19.12 24.23
C TYR A 241 -4.06 -20.22 23.19
N ALA A 242 -4.62 -19.82 22.04
CA ALA A 242 -4.65 -20.63 20.84
C ALA A 242 -4.35 -19.79 19.59
N VAL A 243 -3.80 -20.46 18.57
CA VAL A 243 -3.72 -19.93 17.21
C VAL A 243 -4.70 -20.74 16.37
N LEU A 244 -5.68 -20.05 15.77
CA LEU A 244 -6.79 -20.65 15.03
C LEU A 244 -6.65 -20.31 13.54
N ASP A 245 -6.88 -21.27 12.69
CA ASP A 245 -6.81 -21.11 11.23
C ASP A 245 -8.01 -20.32 10.64
N SER A 246 -9.15 -20.34 11.32
CA SER A 246 -10.36 -19.67 10.87
C SER A 246 -11.28 -19.35 12.05
N PRO A 247 -12.07 -18.28 11.99
CA PRO A 247 -13.12 -18.00 12.96
C PRO A 247 -14.36 -18.89 12.75
N THR A 248 -14.44 -19.62 11.63
CA THR A 248 -15.60 -20.44 11.29
C THR A 248 -15.76 -21.58 12.31
N ASN A 249 -16.97 -21.69 12.89
CA ASN A 249 -17.31 -22.72 13.91
C ASN A 249 -16.49 -22.65 15.21
N VAL A 250 -15.89 -21.50 15.52
CA VAL A 250 -15.26 -21.29 16.82
C VAL A 250 -16.34 -21.27 17.91
N ASN A 251 -16.09 -22.01 18.98
CA ASN A 251 -16.96 -21.93 20.14
C ASN A 251 -16.64 -20.66 20.94
N LEU A 252 -17.51 -19.65 20.82
CA LEU A 252 -17.36 -18.38 21.53
C LEU A 252 -17.80 -18.59 22.99
N LEU A 253 -16.84 -18.52 23.92
CA LEU A 253 -17.07 -18.65 25.36
C LEU A 253 -16.98 -17.28 26.05
N HIS A 254 -17.71 -17.14 27.14
CA HIS A 254 -17.56 -15.95 27.99
C HIS A 254 -16.14 -15.89 28.55
N GLY A 255 -15.54 -14.71 28.50
CA GLY A 255 -14.18 -14.50 28.97
C GLY A 255 -13.08 -14.84 27.96
N ASP A 256 -13.41 -15.20 26.73
CA ASP A 256 -12.43 -15.31 25.65
C ASP A 256 -12.10 -13.95 25.05
N LEU A 257 -10.86 -13.78 24.62
CA LEU A 257 -10.43 -12.68 23.76
C LEU A 257 -10.06 -13.23 22.39
N PHE A 258 -10.46 -12.52 21.34
CA PHE A 258 -10.09 -12.82 19.95
C PHE A 258 -9.28 -11.70 19.36
N ILE A 259 -8.20 -12.05 18.65
CA ILE A 259 -7.39 -11.14 17.85
C ILE A 259 -7.54 -11.59 16.39
N THR A 260 -8.04 -10.73 15.51
CA THR A 260 -8.19 -11.02 14.07
C THR A 260 -7.13 -10.28 13.29
N VAL A 261 -6.42 -10.97 12.37
CA VAL A 261 -5.43 -10.35 11.48
C VAL A 261 -6.05 -9.90 10.17
N MET A 262 -7.06 -10.64 9.69
CA MET A 262 -7.74 -10.34 8.44
C MET A 262 -9.12 -9.69 8.66
N GLU A 263 -9.49 -8.77 7.76
CA GLU A 263 -10.81 -8.10 7.80
C GLU A 263 -11.96 -9.09 7.63
N ASP A 264 -11.81 -10.07 6.72
CA ASP A 264 -12.84 -11.08 6.45
C ASP A 264 -13.10 -11.93 7.70
N ASP A 265 -12.05 -12.30 8.44
CA ASP A 265 -12.17 -13.03 9.70
C ASP A 265 -12.88 -12.20 10.79
N LEU A 266 -12.60 -10.89 10.83
CA LEU A 266 -13.29 -9.98 11.73
C LEU A 266 -14.79 -9.97 11.44
N ILE A 267 -15.20 -9.89 10.16
CA ILE A 267 -16.61 -9.89 9.76
C ILE A 267 -17.29 -11.20 10.17
N ILE A 268 -16.69 -12.35 9.86
CA ILE A 268 -17.23 -13.66 10.22
C ILE A 268 -17.41 -13.78 11.76
N LEU A 269 -16.43 -13.30 12.51
CA LEU A 269 -16.48 -13.35 13.98
C LEU A 269 -17.58 -12.43 14.52
N LEU A 270 -17.72 -11.23 13.99
CA LEU A 270 -18.78 -10.28 14.35
C LEU A 270 -20.16 -10.85 14.08
N ASP A 271 -20.37 -11.50 12.93
CA ASP A 271 -21.66 -12.15 12.61
C ASP A 271 -22.02 -13.24 13.63
N GLN A 272 -21.03 -14.06 14.05
CA GLN A 272 -21.26 -15.07 15.07
C GLN A 272 -21.57 -14.46 16.44
N ILE A 273 -20.88 -13.40 16.84
CA ILE A 273 -21.10 -12.67 18.08
C ILE A 273 -22.53 -12.09 18.09
N LEU A 274 -22.95 -11.46 17.01
CA LEU A 274 -24.30 -10.90 16.84
C LEU A 274 -25.38 -11.99 16.88
N ALA A 275 -25.17 -13.10 16.16
CA ALA A 275 -26.13 -14.23 16.15
C ALA A 275 -26.33 -14.85 17.56
N LYS A 276 -25.27 -14.89 18.37
CA LYS A 276 -25.31 -15.39 19.76
C LYS A 276 -25.73 -14.31 20.76
N LYS A 277 -25.94 -13.06 20.32
CA LYS A 277 -26.30 -11.90 21.17
C LYS A 277 -25.26 -11.62 22.27
N LEU A 278 -23.99 -11.92 22.01
CA LEU A 278 -22.88 -11.63 22.93
C LEU A 278 -22.47 -10.16 22.84
N ARG A 279 -22.04 -9.59 23.95
CA ARG A 279 -21.62 -8.19 24.05
C ARG A 279 -20.10 -8.10 24.01
N ILE A 280 -19.58 -7.44 22.98
CA ILE A 280 -18.14 -7.19 22.83
C ILE A 280 -17.66 -6.30 23.98
N GLY A 281 -16.52 -6.64 24.58
CA GLY A 281 -15.92 -5.95 25.72
C GLY A 281 -16.47 -6.36 27.09
N VAL A 282 -17.61 -7.08 27.11
CA VAL A 282 -18.30 -7.56 28.34
C VAL A 282 -18.30 -9.06 28.42
N ASP A 283 -18.88 -9.74 27.44
CA ASP A 283 -19.00 -11.18 27.41
C ASP A 283 -17.75 -11.86 26.82
N LEU A 284 -17.15 -11.19 25.84
CA LEU A 284 -15.85 -11.55 25.22
C LEU A 284 -15.09 -10.30 24.75
N GLY A 285 -13.79 -10.43 24.54
CA GLY A 285 -12.93 -9.36 24.01
C GLY A 285 -12.65 -9.49 22.51
N LEU A 286 -12.38 -8.37 21.86
CA LEU A 286 -12.04 -8.32 20.45
C LEU A 286 -10.96 -7.27 20.17
N ILE A 287 -9.87 -7.70 19.54
CA ILE A 287 -8.82 -6.85 19.00
C ILE A 287 -8.72 -7.14 17.48
N SER A 288 -8.55 -6.11 16.66
CA SER A 288 -8.31 -6.27 15.23
C SER A 288 -6.97 -5.70 14.83
N TYR A 289 -6.25 -6.43 13.99
CA TYR A 289 -5.02 -5.97 13.38
C TYR A 289 -5.32 -4.97 12.27
N ASN A 290 -4.48 -3.96 12.11
CA ASN A 290 -4.64 -2.81 11.21
C ASN A 290 -5.83 -1.90 11.54
N GLU A 291 -5.54 -0.62 11.74
CA GLU A 291 -6.56 0.39 12.00
C GLU A 291 -7.28 0.78 10.71
N THR A 292 -8.60 0.84 10.77
CA THR A 292 -9.45 1.44 9.73
C THR A 292 -10.54 2.29 10.37
N PRO A 293 -11.00 3.38 9.69
CA PRO A 293 -11.96 4.31 10.27
C PRO A 293 -13.26 3.67 10.76
N ILE A 294 -13.69 2.58 10.12
CA ILE A 294 -14.93 1.88 10.48
C ILE A 294 -14.84 1.17 11.84
N LYS A 295 -13.66 0.69 12.24
CA LYS A 295 -13.47 -0.06 13.49
C LYS A 295 -13.80 0.74 14.74
N ARG A 296 -13.67 2.07 14.69
CA ARG A 296 -14.10 2.95 15.80
C ARG A 296 -15.62 3.02 16.00
N LEU A 297 -16.40 2.61 15.00
CA LEU A 297 -17.87 2.69 15.02
C LEU A 297 -18.55 1.34 15.32
N ILE A 298 -17.85 0.23 15.12
CA ILE A 298 -18.39 -1.12 15.34
C ILE A 298 -18.37 -1.41 16.84
N GLY A 299 -19.51 -1.82 17.42
CA GLY A 299 -19.62 -2.29 18.81
C GLY A 299 -19.11 -1.29 19.86
N ASN A 300 -19.31 0.01 19.65
CA ASN A 300 -18.75 1.11 20.44
C ASN A 300 -17.22 1.29 20.30
N GLY A 301 -16.63 0.70 19.28
CA GLY A 301 -15.21 0.77 18.95
C GLY A 301 -14.45 -0.51 19.24
N ILE A 302 -13.75 -1.00 18.21
CA ILE A 302 -12.87 -2.17 18.31
C ILE A 302 -11.44 -1.69 18.58
N SER A 303 -10.79 -2.24 19.59
CA SER A 303 -9.37 -2.04 19.89
C SER A 303 -8.52 -2.56 18.73
N THR A 304 -7.48 -1.83 18.38
CA THR A 304 -6.65 -2.18 17.23
C THR A 304 -5.17 -2.20 17.56
N ILE A 305 -4.45 -3.05 16.84
CA ILE A 305 -2.99 -3.13 16.77
C ILE A 305 -2.62 -2.76 15.34
N SER A 306 -1.87 -1.66 15.14
CA SER A 306 -1.65 -1.14 13.79
C SER A 306 -0.34 -0.41 13.61
N THR A 307 0.28 -0.61 12.45
CA THR A 307 1.32 0.29 11.97
C THR A 307 0.73 1.67 11.62
N ASP A 308 1.57 2.70 11.67
CA ASP A 308 1.24 4.03 11.16
C ASP A 308 1.38 4.05 9.63
N PHE A 309 0.29 3.80 8.93
CA PHE A 309 0.29 3.75 7.46
C PHE A 309 0.59 5.10 6.80
N GLU A 310 0.21 6.20 7.45
CA GLU A 310 0.54 7.55 6.94
C GLU A 310 2.04 7.80 7.05
N GLN A 311 2.63 7.52 8.22
CA GLN A 311 4.06 7.67 8.43
C GLN A 311 4.88 6.73 7.53
N LEU A 312 4.39 5.51 7.27
CA LEU A 312 5.01 4.56 6.35
C LEU A 312 5.16 5.17 4.95
N GLY A 313 4.08 5.77 4.43
CA GLY A 313 4.09 6.47 3.15
C GLY A 313 5.02 7.69 3.12
N ILE A 314 4.96 8.53 4.15
CA ILE A 314 5.82 9.72 4.31
C ILE A 314 7.31 9.31 4.36
N SER A 315 7.65 8.31 5.16
CA SER A 315 9.04 7.83 5.30
C SER A 315 9.57 7.24 4.00
N ALA A 316 8.76 6.48 3.26
CA ALA A 316 9.13 5.96 1.96
C ALA A 316 9.40 7.09 0.94
N ALA A 317 8.56 8.13 0.93
CA ALA A 317 8.77 9.31 0.07
C ALA A 317 10.05 10.07 0.43
N LYS A 318 10.33 10.25 1.72
CA LYS A 318 11.58 10.87 2.20
C LYS A 318 12.81 10.11 1.76
N LEU A 319 12.78 8.77 1.77
CA LEU A 319 13.87 7.94 1.25
C LEU A 319 14.09 8.12 -0.26
N VAL A 320 13.00 8.32 -1.03
CA VAL A 320 13.11 8.70 -2.45
C VAL A 320 13.84 10.03 -2.61
N MET A 321 13.44 11.04 -1.81
CA MET A 321 13.97 12.40 -1.96
C MET A 321 15.40 12.55 -1.44
N SER A 322 15.76 11.87 -0.35
CA SER A 322 17.11 11.94 0.24
C SER A 322 18.12 11.06 -0.51
N GLY A 323 17.67 9.97 -1.14
CA GLY A 323 18.55 8.94 -1.72
C GLY A 323 19.34 8.13 -0.69
N GLU A 324 19.06 8.32 0.60
CA GLU A 324 19.75 7.61 1.68
C GLU A 324 19.40 6.11 1.69
N LYS A 325 20.40 5.29 2.02
CA LYS A 325 20.25 3.82 2.11
C LYS A 325 20.17 3.39 3.57
N VAL A 326 19.16 3.92 4.27
CA VAL A 326 18.89 3.60 5.68
C VAL A 326 17.68 2.69 5.81
N GLN A 327 17.60 1.97 6.93
CA GLN A 327 16.48 1.13 7.30
C GLN A 327 15.74 1.78 8.46
N ILE A 328 14.48 2.13 8.26
CA ILE A 328 13.63 2.83 9.23
C ILE A 328 12.58 1.85 9.72
N GLU A 329 12.56 1.57 11.04
CA GLU A 329 11.45 0.87 11.67
C GLU A 329 10.25 1.82 11.77
N ASN A 330 9.10 1.42 11.22
CA ASN A 330 7.93 2.26 11.20
C ASN A 330 7.23 2.26 12.58
N PRO A 331 6.64 3.40 13.01
CA PRO A 331 5.86 3.44 14.25
C PRO A 331 4.68 2.47 14.22
N PHE A 332 4.40 1.86 15.37
CA PHE A 332 3.34 0.90 15.57
C PHE A 332 2.59 1.22 16.86
N TYR A 333 1.24 1.09 16.86
CA TYR A 333 0.41 1.57 17.95
C TYR A 333 -0.65 0.53 18.36
N PHE A 334 -0.89 0.44 19.65
CA PHE A 334 -2.09 -0.14 20.21
C PHE A 334 -3.11 0.99 20.45
N THR A 335 -4.34 0.81 19.96
CA THR A 335 -5.44 1.74 20.23
C THR A 335 -6.49 1.04 21.09
N HIS A 336 -6.57 1.44 22.35
CA HIS A 336 -7.56 0.92 23.28
C HIS A 336 -8.95 1.47 22.99
N ARG A 337 -9.97 0.59 22.96
CA ARG A 337 -11.39 0.92 22.82
C ARG A 337 -12.24 -0.03 23.65
N PRO A 338 -13.57 0.22 23.83
CA PRO A 338 -14.45 -0.59 24.67
C PRO A 338 -14.60 -2.07 24.27
N SER A 339 -13.96 -2.55 23.23
CA SER A 339 -13.99 -3.96 22.82
C SER A 339 -13.14 -4.88 23.70
N ILE A 340 -12.31 -4.32 24.59
CA ILE A 340 -11.56 -5.07 25.60
C ILE A 340 -11.62 -4.40 26.96
#